data_9c6f4ff00c937a6f4e95f807003d9727
#
_entry.id   9c6f4ff00c937a6f4e95f807003d9727
#
_cell.length_a   1.000
_cell.length_b   1.000
_cell.length_c   1.000
_cell.angle_alpha   90.00
_cell.angle_beta   90.00
_cell.angle_gamma   90.00
#
_symmetry.space_group_name_H-M   'P 1'
#
loop_
_entity.id
_entity.type
_entity.pdbx_description
1 polymer ?
#
loop_
_entity_poly.entity_id
_entity_poly.type
_entity_poly.pdbx_seq_one_letter_code
_entity_poly.pdbx_strand_id
1 'polypeptide(L)'
;MKYKIYKNTVQETLIIPLYSRKLCTELYPNLYRDETAVRLLDQIDYDFSKAEKKSHSLMQRFGSLEVAMRQGDLAFEVRDYLKGHPNAAVVNLGCGLDNTGRTCDNGSCKIYNLDFPDVIALRQQLLPAGDREQNIPCDLKDTAWFSKIDASRGAVFFASGVFYYFLTQQVKALVQRMADAFPGSVLVFDAANRTAVKMIAKTWLKSAKIKDVGAYFAVSDAAREIGAWDSRLQVTSRGYMLGYNDLRDSSVSGFFRFLARVGDNGMRMQIVKIRF
;
A
#
# COMPACT_ATOMS: atom_id res chain seq x y z
N MET A 1 18.22 19.46 -9.82
CA MET A 1 16.95 20.26 -9.74
C MET A 1 15.96 19.47 -8.92
N LYS A 2 15.29 20.05 -7.92
CA LYS A 2 14.28 19.35 -7.12
C LYS A 2 12.93 19.40 -7.83
N TYR A 3 12.15 18.32 -7.71
CA TYR A 3 10.79 18.26 -8.26
C TYR A 3 9.80 18.96 -7.32
N LYS A 4 9.06 19.90 -7.84
CA LYS A 4 8.08 20.68 -7.06
C LYS A 4 6.75 19.93 -6.96
N ILE A 5 6.31 19.62 -5.75
CA ILE A 5 4.98 19.07 -5.46
C ILE A 5 4.00 20.23 -5.23
N TYR A 6 2.89 20.17 -5.94
CA TYR A 6 1.83 21.17 -5.79
C TYR A 6 0.90 20.80 -4.63
N LYS A 7 0.64 21.77 -3.74
CA LYS A 7 -0.30 21.58 -2.62
C LYS A 7 -1.74 21.40 -3.13
N ASN A 8 -2.55 20.65 -2.38
CA ASN A 8 -3.95 20.33 -2.70
C ASN A 8 -4.13 19.50 -4.00
N THR A 9 -3.16 18.69 -4.36
CA THR A 9 -3.22 17.77 -5.49
C THR A 9 -3.10 16.32 -5.00
N VAL A 10 -3.42 15.34 -5.86
CA VAL A 10 -3.19 13.92 -5.59
C VAL A 10 -1.71 13.65 -5.27
N GLN A 11 -0.79 14.38 -5.91
CA GLN A 11 0.64 14.24 -5.65
C GLN A 11 1.02 14.53 -4.17
N GLU A 12 0.31 15.45 -3.50
CA GLU A 12 0.56 15.71 -2.07
C GLU A 12 0.23 14.50 -1.19
N THR A 13 -0.71 13.65 -1.60
CA THR A 13 -1.03 12.41 -0.86
C THR A 13 0.11 11.42 -0.84
N LEU A 14 0.99 11.46 -1.85
CA LEU A 14 2.15 10.58 -1.97
C LEU A 14 3.25 10.91 -0.96
N ILE A 15 3.31 12.19 -0.54
CA ILE A 15 4.34 12.67 0.40
C ILE A 15 4.17 12.07 1.78
N ILE A 16 2.95 11.87 2.24
CA ILE A 16 2.66 11.37 3.59
C ILE A 16 3.22 9.96 3.81
N PRO A 17 2.91 8.95 2.98
CA PRO A 17 3.50 7.62 3.12
C PRO A 17 5.02 7.62 2.91
N LEU A 18 5.51 8.44 1.97
CA LEU A 18 6.94 8.54 1.68
C LEU A 18 7.71 9.08 2.91
N TYR A 19 7.23 10.17 3.53
CA TYR A 19 7.81 10.72 4.75
C TYR A 19 7.72 9.75 5.92
N SER A 20 6.60 9.03 6.06
CA SER A 20 6.42 8.02 7.11
C SER A 20 7.43 6.87 6.99
N ARG A 21 7.73 6.41 5.76
CA ARG A 21 8.75 5.37 5.52
C ARG A 21 10.16 5.85 5.83
N LYS A 22 10.51 7.10 5.43
CA LYS A 22 11.77 7.72 5.85
C LYS A 22 11.88 7.76 7.37
N LEU A 23 10.87 8.29 8.05
CA LEU A 23 10.85 8.43 9.50
C LEU A 23 10.97 7.05 10.20
N CYS A 24 10.31 6.02 9.67
CA CYS A 24 10.43 4.66 10.19
C CYS A 24 11.84 4.10 9.98
N THR A 25 12.46 4.35 8.82
CA THR A 25 13.86 3.97 8.54
C THR A 25 14.83 4.58 9.53
N GLU A 26 14.59 5.83 9.93
CA GLU A 26 15.44 6.55 10.90
C GLU A 26 15.20 6.08 12.35
N LEU A 27 13.95 5.85 12.73
CA LEU A 27 13.58 5.52 14.12
C LEU A 27 13.66 4.03 14.44
N TYR A 28 13.46 3.15 13.46
CA TYR A 28 13.35 1.71 13.63
C TYR A 28 14.17 0.91 12.60
N PRO A 29 15.48 1.21 12.45
CA PRO A 29 16.30 0.67 11.35
C PRO A 29 16.46 -0.85 11.35
N ASN A 30 16.23 -1.51 12.50
CA ASN A 30 16.26 -2.97 12.59
C ASN A 30 14.97 -3.64 12.12
N LEU A 31 13.84 -2.90 12.10
CA LEU A 31 12.55 -3.41 11.67
C LEU A 31 12.24 -3.08 10.21
N TYR A 32 12.67 -1.90 9.77
CA TYR A 32 12.33 -1.42 8.43
C TYR A 32 13.41 -0.48 7.89
N ARG A 33 13.75 -0.68 6.61
CA ARG A 33 14.66 0.19 5.87
C ARG A 33 14.12 0.46 4.47
N ASP A 34 14.01 1.74 4.12
CA ASP A 34 13.65 2.22 2.79
C ASP A 34 14.55 3.41 2.38
N GLU A 35 15.76 3.08 1.95
CA GLU A 35 16.73 4.07 1.45
C GLU A 35 16.18 4.79 0.20
N THR A 36 15.26 4.17 -0.53
CA THR A 36 14.61 4.81 -1.67
C THR A 36 13.70 5.94 -1.20
N ALA A 37 12.94 5.76 -0.14
CA ALA A 37 12.11 6.83 0.42
C ALA A 37 12.95 8.01 0.90
N VAL A 38 14.10 7.75 1.55
CA VAL A 38 15.04 8.78 1.99
C VAL A 38 15.54 9.58 0.79
N ARG A 39 16.08 8.90 -0.23
CA ARG A 39 16.63 9.53 -1.44
C ARG A 39 15.58 10.31 -2.24
N LEU A 40 14.34 9.80 -2.34
CA LEU A 40 13.26 10.46 -3.06
C LEU A 40 12.86 11.78 -2.39
N LEU A 41 12.80 11.82 -1.07
CA LEU A 41 12.48 13.05 -0.33
C LEU A 41 13.52 14.16 -0.56
N ASP A 42 14.80 13.80 -0.72
CA ASP A 42 15.86 14.76 -1.03
C ASP A 42 15.70 15.40 -2.44
N GLN A 43 15.00 14.69 -3.34
CA GLN A 43 14.73 15.16 -4.72
C GLN A 43 13.44 15.98 -4.83
N ILE A 44 12.65 16.08 -3.77
CA ILE A 44 11.36 16.75 -3.76
C ILE A 44 11.51 18.16 -3.13
N ASP A 45 10.97 19.15 -3.82
CA ASP A 45 10.79 20.52 -3.30
C ASP A 45 9.41 20.63 -2.65
N TYR A 46 9.37 20.37 -1.35
CA TYR A 46 8.17 20.46 -0.54
C TYR A 46 8.54 20.92 0.89
N ASP A 47 7.68 21.70 1.51
CA ASP A 47 7.88 22.20 2.88
C ASP A 47 7.56 21.12 3.92
N PHE A 48 8.57 20.40 4.38
CA PHE A 48 8.45 19.37 5.42
C PHE A 48 8.46 19.93 6.85
N SER A 49 8.62 21.22 7.06
CA SER A 49 8.80 21.82 8.39
C SER A 49 7.69 21.45 9.40
N LYS A 50 6.45 21.32 8.91
CA LYS A 50 5.32 20.88 9.75
C LYS A 50 5.40 19.39 10.13
N ALA A 51 5.84 18.55 9.22
CA ALA A 51 6.03 17.12 9.46
C ALA A 51 7.21 16.89 10.41
N GLU A 52 8.32 17.62 10.22
CA GLU A 52 9.50 17.57 11.06
C GLU A 52 9.21 18.00 12.50
N LYS A 53 8.51 19.11 12.71
CA LYS A 53 8.06 19.55 14.05
C LYS A 53 7.21 18.50 14.78
N LYS A 54 6.49 17.66 14.05
CA LYS A 54 5.64 16.60 14.60
C LYS A 54 6.34 15.24 14.68
N SER A 55 7.52 15.08 14.06
CA SER A 55 8.22 13.79 13.96
C SER A 55 8.50 13.13 15.33
N HIS A 56 8.67 13.93 16.36
CA HIS A 56 8.86 13.45 17.73
C HIS A 56 7.54 13.12 18.47
N SER A 57 6.37 13.46 17.91
CA SER A 57 5.10 13.13 18.55
C SER A 57 4.84 11.62 18.51
N LEU A 58 4.24 11.09 19.59
CA LEU A 58 3.89 9.65 19.66
C LEU A 58 3.02 9.20 18.48
N MET A 59 2.07 10.05 18.08
CA MET A 59 1.17 9.76 16.96
C MET A 59 1.91 9.64 15.62
N GLN A 60 2.86 10.54 15.34
CA GLN A 60 3.62 10.49 14.08
C GLN A 60 4.59 9.30 14.07
N ARG A 61 5.24 9.00 15.20
CA ARG A 61 6.12 7.84 15.34
C ARG A 61 5.36 6.54 15.18
N PHE A 62 4.20 6.41 15.82
CA PHE A 62 3.36 5.22 15.67
C PHE A 62 2.82 5.09 14.25
N GLY A 63 2.30 6.17 13.65
CA GLY A 63 1.83 6.16 12.27
C GLY A 63 2.92 5.84 11.24
N SER A 64 4.19 6.23 11.49
CA SER A 64 5.29 5.82 10.62
C SER A 64 5.54 4.31 10.70
N LEU A 65 5.45 3.73 11.89
CA LEU A 65 5.57 2.29 12.10
C LEU A 65 4.42 1.53 11.41
N GLU A 66 3.17 2.03 11.53
CA GLU A 66 2.02 1.46 10.82
C GLU A 66 2.23 1.39 9.30
N VAL A 67 2.63 2.50 8.68
CA VAL A 67 2.85 2.57 7.23
C VAL A 67 3.95 1.59 6.79
N ALA A 68 5.03 1.52 7.55
CA ALA A 68 6.16 0.67 7.24
C ALA A 68 5.84 -0.84 7.41
N MET A 69 5.18 -1.22 8.51
CA MET A 69 4.79 -2.61 8.75
C MET A 69 3.82 -3.09 7.68
N ARG A 70 2.78 -2.30 7.36
CA ARG A 70 1.86 -2.60 6.27
C ARG A 70 2.59 -2.89 4.95
N GLN A 71 3.56 -2.07 4.59
CA GLN A 71 4.32 -2.26 3.36
C GLN A 71 5.21 -3.52 3.43
N GLY A 72 5.85 -3.77 4.56
CA GLY A 72 6.63 -4.97 4.79
C GLY A 72 5.80 -6.25 4.66
N ASP A 73 4.58 -6.22 5.19
CA ASP A 73 3.66 -7.36 5.18
C ASP A 73 3.10 -7.64 3.77
N LEU A 74 2.77 -6.58 3.01
CA LEU A 74 2.43 -6.72 1.59
C LEU A 74 3.60 -7.31 0.80
N ALA A 75 4.82 -6.83 1.04
CA ALA A 75 6.03 -7.39 0.42
C ALA A 75 6.25 -8.86 0.80
N PHE A 76 5.94 -9.26 2.04
CA PHE A 76 6.00 -10.65 2.47
C PHE A 76 5.06 -11.52 1.63
N GLU A 77 3.80 -11.12 1.45
CA GLU A 77 2.82 -11.87 0.67
C GLU A 77 3.21 -11.96 -0.81
N VAL A 78 3.76 -10.90 -1.38
CA VAL A 78 4.30 -10.90 -2.76
C VAL A 78 5.45 -11.90 -2.89
N ARG A 79 6.45 -11.84 -1.99
CA ARG A 79 7.58 -12.77 -2.00
C ARG A 79 7.15 -14.23 -1.76
N ASP A 80 6.16 -14.43 -0.89
CA ASP A 80 5.63 -15.77 -0.62
C ASP A 80 4.97 -16.37 -1.87
N TYR A 81 4.19 -15.58 -2.61
CA TYR A 81 3.63 -16.02 -3.89
C TYR A 81 4.74 -16.35 -4.92
N LEU A 82 5.78 -15.52 -5.01
CA LEU A 82 6.89 -15.71 -5.95
C LEU A 82 7.72 -16.97 -5.67
N LYS A 83 7.72 -17.54 -4.47
CA LYS A 83 8.36 -18.84 -4.18
C LYS A 83 7.80 -19.97 -5.03
N GLY A 84 6.49 -19.99 -5.25
CA GLY A 84 5.82 -20.97 -6.09
C GLY A 84 5.69 -20.56 -7.56
N HIS A 85 5.83 -19.27 -7.86
CA HIS A 85 5.57 -18.66 -9.16
C HIS A 85 6.68 -17.66 -9.54
N PRO A 86 7.94 -18.08 -9.71
CA PRO A 86 9.08 -17.17 -9.83
C PRO A 86 9.02 -16.23 -11.05
N ASN A 87 8.31 -16.62 -12.10
CA ASN A 87 8.15 -15.83 -13.33
C ASN A 87 6.83 -15.07 -13.40
N ALA A 88 6.10 -14.96 -12.29
CA ALA A 88 4.80 -14.30 -12.26
C ALA A 88 4.91 -12.77 -12.47
N ALA A 89 3.77 -12.16 -12.82
CA ALA A 89 3.60 -10.72 -12.77
C ALA A 89 3.42 -10.25 -11.32
N VAL A 90 4.16 -9.23 -10.92
CA VAL A 90 4.00 -8.48 -9.67
C VAL A 90 3.36 -7.15 -10.02
N VAL A 91 2.12 -6.93 -9.60
CA VAL A 91 1.31 -5.79 -10.04
C VAL A 91 0.97 -4.89 -8.85
N ASN A 92 1.54 -3.69 -8.84
CA ASN A 92 1.31 -2.67 -7.80
C ASN A 92 0.16 -1.75 -8.23
N LEU A 93 -0.98 -1.89 -7.58
CA LEU A 93 -2.19 -1.12 -7.84
C LEU A 93 -2.18 0.17 -7.01
N GLY A 94 -2.19 1.34 -7.65
CA GLY A 94 -2.05 2.63 -6.99
C GLY A 94 -0.63 2.81 -6.43
N CYS A 95 0.35 2.63 -7.29
CA CYS A 95 1.76 2.50 -6.89
C CYS A 95 2.38 3.76 -6.28
N GLY A 96 1.87 4.94 -6.59
CA GLY A 96 2.47 6.19 -6.13
C GLY A 96 3.99 6.23 -6.32
N LEU A 97 4.69 6.58 -5.25
CA LEU A 97 6.15 6.53 -5.14
C LEU A 97 6.64 5.31 -4.32
N ASP A 98 5.83 4.25 -4.27
CA ASP A 98 6.21 2.99 -3.64
C ASP A 98 7.13 2.16 -4.53
N ASN A 99 8.14 1.51 -3.92
CA ASN A 99 9.09 0.63 -4.61
C ASN A 99 8.97 -0.84 -4.19
N THR A 100 7.88 -1.23 -3.52
CA THR A 100 7.69 -2.59 -3.00
C THR A 100 7.84 -3.65 -4.10
N GLY A 101 7.28 -3.42 -5.29
CA GLY A 101 7.47 -4.34 -6.42
C GLY A 101 8.95 -4.62 -6.71
N ARG A 102 9.76 -3.56 -6.79
CA ARG A 102 11.22 -3.65 -7.03
C ARG A 102 11.93 -4.36 -5.88
N THR A 103 11.55 -4.12 -4.63
CA THR A 103 12.17 -4.80 -3.47
C THR A 103 11.83 -6.29 -3.40
N CYS A 104 10.79 -6.72 -4.12
CA CYS A 104 10.38 -8.12 -4.25
C CYS A 104 10.94 -8.79 -5.52
N ASP A 105 11.66 -8.06 -6.37
CA ASP A 105 12.22 -8.60 -7.61
C ASP A 105 13.17 -9.77 -7.32
N ASN A 106 12.85 -10.92 -7.86
CA ASN A 106 13.62 -12.16 -7.76
C ASN A 106 14.53 -12.43 -8.96
N GLY A 107 14.68 -11.45 -9.87
CA GLY A 107 15.46 -11.55 -11.09
C GLY A 107 14.71 -12.19 -12.28
N SER A 108 13.48 -12.68 -12.09
CA SER A 108 12.70 -13.40 -13.11
C SER A 108 11.29 -12.86 -13.30
N CYS A 109 10.69 -12.25 -12.26
CA CYS A 109 9.34 -11.69 -12.32
C CYS A 109 9.29 -10.43 -13.18
N LYS A 110 8.10 -10.12 -13.71
CA LYS A 110 7.79 -8.84 -14.35
C LYS A 110 7.05 -7.95 -13.36
N ILE A 111 7.39 -6.67 -13.32
CA ILE A 111 6.82 -5.72 -12.36
C ILE A 111 6.00 -4.68 -13.13
N TYR A 112 4.77 -4.47 -12.70
CA TYR A 112 3.84 -3.50 -13.26
C TYR A 112 3.41 -2.51 -12.17
N ASN A 113 3.63 -1.22 -12.41
CA ASN A 113 3.26 -0.14 -11.50
C ASN A 113 2.12 0.66 -12.12
N LEU A 114 0.95 0.63 -11.50
CA LEU A 114 -0.27 1.23 -12.01
C LEU A 114 -0.71 2.41 -11.13
N ASP A 115 -0.98 3.55 -11.76
CA ASP A 115 -1.55 4.73 -11.08
C ASP A 115 -2.11 5.72 -12.11
N PHE A 116 -2.70 6.81 -11.64
CA PHE A 116 -3.15 7.90 -12.50
C PHE A 116 -2.02 8.46 -13.38
N PRO A 117 -2.34 8.99 -14.57
CA PRO A 117 -1.34 9.47 -15.52
C PRO A 117 -0.36 10.50 -14.94
N ASP A 118 -0.82 11.44 -14.13
CA ASP A 118 0.00 12.46 -13.49
C ASP A 118 0.93 11.88 -12.41
N VAL A 119 0.49 10.84 -11.69
CA VAL A 119 1.31 10.10 -10.73
C VAL A 119 2.38 9.28 -11.43
N ILE A 120 2.03 8.60 -12.53
CA ILE A 120 2.99 7.84 -13.34
C ILE A 120 4.02 8.78 -13.97
N ALA A 121 3.62 9.95 -14.45
CA ALA A 121 4.56 10.95 -14.98
C ALA A 121 5.57 11.42 -13.91
N LEU A 122 5.10 11.67 -12.69
CA LEU A 122 5.96 11.98 -11.54
C LEU A 122 6.88 10.80 -11.20
N ARG A 123 6.32 9.59 -11.11
CA ARG A 123 7.09 8.37 -10.83
C ARG A 123 8.20 8.16 -11.85
N GLN A 124 7.93 8.35 -13.13
CA GLN A 124 8.91 8.17 -14.20
C GLN A 124 10.12 9.10 -14.06
N GLN A 125 9.93 10.28 -13.48
CA GLN A 125 11.01 11.24 -13.24
C GLN A 125 11.82 10.91 -11.97
N LEU A 126 11.15 10.53 -10.89
CA LEU A 126 11.79 10.32 -9.58
C LEU A 126 12.24 8.86 -9.35
N LEU A 127 11.52 7.91 -9.93
CA LEU A 127 11.72 6.48 -9.78
C LEU A 127 11.48 5.77 -11.13
N PRO A 128 12.34 6.00 -12.14
CA PRO A 128 12.17 5.43 -13.47
C PRO A 128 12.12 3.90 -13.41
N ALA A 129 11.32 3.31 -14.30
CA ALA A 129 11.20 1.87 -14.43
C ALA A 129 12.52 1.21 -14.84
N GLY A 130 12.84 0.07 -14.23
CA GLY A 130 13.96 -0.79 -14.65
C GLY A 130 13.56 -1.72 -15.80
N ASP A 131 14.50 -2.58 -16.24
CA ASP A 131 14.34 -3.44 -17.43
C ASP A 131 13.14 -4.39 -17.34
N ARG A 132 12.80 -4.87 -16.13
CA ARG A 132 11.66 -5.77 -15.88
C ARG A 132 10.45 -5.04 -15.29
N GLU A 133 10.47 -3.72 -15.28
CA GLU A 133 9.38 -2.89 -14.78
C GLU A 133 8.65 -2.17 -15.89
N GLN A 134 7.35 -2.01 -15.74
CA GLN A 134 6.52 -1.18 -16.61
C GLN A 134 5.65 -0.27 -15.75
N ASN A 135 5.67 1.02 -16.03
CA ASN A 135 4.77 2.01 -15.45
C ASN A 135 3.55 2.17 -16.38
N ILE A 136 2.35 1.92 -15.87
CA ILE A 136 1.10 1.91 -16.64
C ILE A 136 0.18 3.02 -16.12
N PRO A 137 -0.01 4.11 -16.87
CA PRO A 137 -1.01 5.12 -16.53
C PRO A 137 -2.42 4.58 -16.76
N CYS A 138 -3.26 4.60 -15.69
CA CYS A 138 -4.66 4.17 -15.75
C CYS A 138 -5.48 4.70 -14.57
N ASP A 139 -6.80 4.69 -14.71
CA ASP A 139 -7.72 4.65 -13.56
C ASP A 139 -8.00 3.16 -13.25
N LEU A 140 -7.79 2.74 -12.01
CA LEU A 140 -8.04 1.35 -11.61
C LEU A 140 -9.51 0.92 -11.74
N LYS A 141 -10.43 1.87 -11.85
CA LYS A 141 -11.86 1.59 -12.10
C LYS A 141 -12.13 1.16 -13.54
N ASP A 142 -11.27 1.56 -14.47
CA ASP A 142 -11.31 1.13 -15.86
C ASP A 142 -10.47 -0.14 -16.01
N THR A 143 -11.08 -1.23 -16.49
CA THR A 143 -10.42 -2.53 -16.67
C THR A 143 -9.55 -2.64 -17.92
N ALA A 144 -9.42 -1.59 -18.72
CA ALA A 144 -8.56 -1.59 -19.91
C ALA A 144 -7.08 -1.93 -19.61
N TRP A 145 -6.61 -1.69 -18.38
CA TRP A 145 -5.27 -2.07 -17.96
C TRP A 145 -5.06 -3.59 -17.84
N PHE A 146 -6.12 -4.40 -17.75
CA PHE A 146 -6.01 -5.86 -17.67
C PHE A 146 -5.23 -6.44 -18.87
N SER A 147 -5.49 -5.95 -20.07
CA SER A 147 -4.81 -6.38 -21.30
C SER A 147 -3.32 -6.03 -21.36
N LYS A 148 -2.84 -5.17 -20.47
CA LYS A 148 -1.44 -4.76 -20.39
C LYS A 148 -0.62 -5.64 -19.44
N ILE A 149 -1.27 -6.53 -18.68
CA ILE A 149 -0.61 -7.40 -17.71
C ILE A 149 -0.43 -8.79 -18.32
N ASP A 150 0.81 -9.21 -18.46
CA ASP A 150 1.12 -10.59 -18.84
C ASP A 150 1.07 -11.50 -17.59
N ALA A 151 -0.08 -12.07 -17.35
CA ALA A 151 -0.33 -13.01 -16.25
C ALA A 151 -0.21 -14.49 -16.67
N SER A 152 0.35 -14.80 -17.83
CA SER A 152 0.45 -16.18 -18.36
C SER A 152 1.24 -17.13 -17.46
N ARG A 153 2.08 -16.61 -16.57
CA ARG A 153 2.85 -17.34 -15.57
C ARG A 153 2.33 -17.13 -14.14
N GLY A 154 1.08 -16.67 -13.99
CA GLY A 154 0.47 -16.25 -12.75
C GLY A 154 0.69 -14.76 -12.46
N ALA A 155 -0.09 -14.23 -11.52
CA ALA A 155 0.07 -12.84 -11.07
C ALA A 155 -0.21 -12.68 -9.57
N VAL A 156 0.54 -11.80 -8.93
CA VAL A 156 0.24 -11.28 -7.61
C VAL A 156 0.03 -9.77 -7.72
N PHE A 157 -1.21 -9.37 -7.41
CA PHE A 157 -1.61 -7.97 -7.33
C PHE A 157 -1.50 -7.52 -5.88
N PHE A 158 -1.01 -6.32 -5.65
CA PHE A 158 -1.05 -5.74 -4.30
C PHE A 158 -1.41 -4.26 -4.34
N ALA A 159 -2.10 -3.81 -3.28
CA ALA A 159 -2.52 -2.43 -3.11
C ALA A 159 -2.24 -1.97 -1.69
N SER A 160 -1.50 -0.86 -1.52
CA SER A 160 -1.12 -0.29 -0.23
C SER A 160 -1.82 1.04 0.00
N GLY A 161 -2.82 1.09 0.87
CA GLY A 161 -3.57 2.31 1.20
C GLY A 161 -4.45 2.85 0.07
N VAL A 162 -4.89 2.00 -0.85
CA VAL A 162 -5.59 2.40 -2.09
C VAL A 162 -7.09 2.24 -1.98
N PHE A 163 -7.56 1.06 -1.57
CA PHE A 163 -8.99 0.74 -1.64
C PHE A 163 -9.85 1.54 -0.65
N TYR A 164 -9.27 2.15 0.35
CA TYR A 164 -9.99 3.08 1.23
C TYR A 164 -10.72 4.19 0.47
N TYR A 165 -10.20 4.62 -0.68
CA TYR A 165 -10.77 5.69 -1.52
C TYR A 165 -11.88 5.22 -2.47
N PHE A 166 -12.18 3.92 -2.49
CA PHE A 166 -13.21 3.33 -3.34
C PHE A 166 -14.50 3.11 -2.57
N LEU A 167 -15.64 3.17 -3.25
CA LEU A 167 -16.89 2.65 -2.72
C LEU A 167 -16.81 1.12 -2.67
N THR A 168 -17.47 0.49 -1.69
CA THR A 168 -17.49 -0.98 -1.57
C THR A 168 -17.94 -1.68 -2.85
N GLN A 169 -18.93 -1.12 -3.56
CA GLN A 169 -19.38 -1.65 -4.84
C GLN A 169 -18.33 -1.60 -5.94
N GLN A 170 -17.48 -0.57 -5.92
CA GLN A 170 -16.38 -0.44 -6.90
C GLN A 170 -15.30 -1.50 -6.64
N VAL A 171 -14.93 -1.71 -5.36
CA VAL A 171 -13.97 -2.77 -5.00
C VAL A 171 -14.53 -4.14 -5.34
N LYS A 172 -15.81 -4.41 -5.02
CA LYS A 172 -16.49 -5.66 -5.37
C LYS A 172 -16.45 -5.92 -6.87
N ALA A 173 -16.86 -4.94 -7.68
CA ALA A 173 -16.86 -5.07 -9.13
C ALA A 173 -15.45 -5.30 -9.70
N LEU A 174 -14.44 -4.61 -9.17
CA LEU A 174 -13.04 -4.81 -9.57
C LEU A 174 -12.58 -6.24 -9.25
N VAL A 175 -12.79 -6.71 -8.01
CA VAL A 175 -12.39 -8.06 -7.57
C VAL A 175 -13.07 -9.15 -8.43
N GLN A 176 -14.36 -9.02 -8.72
CA GLN A 176 -15.08 -9.99 -9.56
C GLN A 176 -14.51 -10.02 -10.98
N ARG A 177 -14.26 -8.85 -11.60
CA ARG A 177 -13.65 -8.77 -12.93
C ARG A 177 -12.21 -9.30 -12.95
N MET A 178 -11.44 -9.08 -11.86
CA MET A 178 -10.09 -9.65 -11.73
C MET A 178 -10.17 -11.19 -11.62
N ALA A 179 -11.14 -11.74 -10.90
CA ALA A 179 -11.34 -13.18 -10.81
C ALA A 179 -11.66 -13.82 -12.18
N ASP A 180 -12.38 -13.09 -13.05
CA ASP A 180 -12.66 -13.54 -14.42
C ASP A 180 -11.42 -13.45 -15.32
N ALA A 181 -10.64 -12.37 -15.20
CA ALA A 181 -9.52 -12.10 -16.09
C ALA A 181 -8.22 -12.79 -15.71
N PHE A 182 -8.01 -13.08 -14.41
CA PHE A 182 -6.76 -13.59 -13.86
C PHE A 182 -6.98 -14.82 -12.96
N PRO A 183 -7.56 -15.92 -13.45
CA PRO A 183 -7.81 -17.10 -12.64
C PRO A 183 -6.49 -17.69 -12.09
N GLY A 184 -6.52 -18.13 -10.83
CA GLY A 184 -5.36 -18.66 -10.13
C GLY A 184 -4.37 -17.62 -9.59
N SER A 185 -4.62 -16.33 -9.85
CA SER A 185 -3.83 -15.23 -9.31
C SER A 185 -4.24 -14.84 -7.89
N VAL A 186 -3.48 -13.93 -7.28
CA VAL A 186 -3.70 -13.47 -5.90
C VAL A 186 -3.77 -11.95 -5.87
N LEU A 187 -4.72 -11.41 -5.10
CA LEU A 187 -4.78 -10.00 -4.73
C LEU A 187 -4.54 -9.84 -3.23
N VAL A 188 -3.62 -8.95 -2.85
CA VAL A 188 -3.29 -8.63 -1.45
C VAL A 188 -3.45 -7.13 -1.21
N PHE A 189 -4.14 -6.75 -0.15
CA PHE A 189 -4.33 -5.33 0.17
C PHE A 189 -4.60 -5.12 1.66
N ASP A 190 -4.40 -3.90 2.12
CA ASP A 190 -4.72 -3.51 3.48
C ASP A 190 -6.17 -3.03 3.61
N ALA A 191 -6.82 -3.43 4.69
CA ALA A 191 -8.18 -3.04 5.03
C ALA A 191 -8.32 -2.82 6.54
N ALA A 192 -9.38 -2.10 6.93
CA ALA A 192 -9.71 -1.85 8.32
C ALA A 192 -11.22 -1.69 8.49
N ASN A 193 -11.71 -1.73 9.73
CA ASN A 193 -13.13 -1.52 10.01
C ASN A 193 -13.56 -0.05 9.80
N ARG A 194 -14.87 0.18 9.80
CA ARG A 194 -15.45 1.51 9.54
C ARG A 194 -14.97 2.59 10.53
N THR A 195 -14.67 2.22 11.78
CA THR A 195 -14.17 3.17 12.80
C THR A 195 -12.77 3.65 12.44
N ALA A 196 -11.87 2.74 12.08
CA ALA A 196 -10.53 3.07 11.64
C ALA A 196 -10.54 3.90 10.34
N VAL A 197 -11.35 3.50 9.35
CA VAL A 197 -11.48 4.24 8.09
C VAL A 197 -11.97 5.67 8.32
N LYS A 198 -12.96 5.88 9.20
CA LYS A 198 -13.41 7.24 9.58
C LYS A 198 -12.31 8.03 10.29
N MET A 199 -11.50 7.38 11.11
CA MET A 199 -10.37 8.03 11.79
C MET A 199 -9.27 8.42 10.78
N ILE A 200 -8.92 7.55 9.84
CA ILE A 200 -8.01 7.84 8.73
C ILE A 200 -8.50 9.06 7.95
N ALA A 201 -9.76 9.11 7.57
CA ALA A 201 -10.35 10.25 6.87
C ALA A 201 -10.23 11.56 7.66
N LYS A 202 -10.49 11.53 8.98
CA LYS A 202 -10.41 12.71 9.84
C LYS A 202 -8.98 13.19 10.09
N THR A 203 -8.02 12.27 10.25
CA THR A 203 -6.65 12.61 10.63
C THR A 203 -5.78 12.92 9.41
N TRP A 204 -5.78 12.04 8.41
CA TRP A 204 -4.88 12.13 7.26
C TRP A 204 -5.41 13.04 6.15
N LEU A 205 -6.65 12.84 5.71
CA LEU A 205 -7.23 13.64 4.63
C LEU A 205 -7.47 15.09 5.03
N LYS A 206 -7.96 15.31 6.28
CA LYS A 206 -8.19 16.65 6.80
C LYS A 206 -6.89 17.42 7.05
N SER A 207 -5.84 16.74 7.52
CA SER A 207 -4.53 17.37 7.77
C SER A 207 -3.83 17.79 6.47
N ALA A 208 -4.03 17.03 5.41
CA ALA A 208 -3.52 17.32 4.07
C ALA A 208 -4.40 18.32 3.29
N LYS A 209 -5.54 18.79 3.88
CA LYS A 209 -6.51 19.70 3.24
C LYS A 209 -7.03 19.22 1.89
N ILE A 210 -6.99 17.91 1.65
CA ILE A 210 -7.47 17.31 0.42
C ILE A 210 -9.00 17.37 0.46
N LYS A 211 -9.56 18.22 -0.39
CA LYS A 211 -10.99 18.31 -0.63
C LYS A 211 -11.36 17.25 -1.66
N ASP A 212 -12.57 16.71 -1.57
CA ASP A 212 -13.16 15.77 -2.54
C ASP A 212 -12.59 14.34 -2.53
N VAL A 213 -11.75 13.95 -1.56
CA VAL A 213 -11.33 12.58 -1.34
C VAL A 213 -11.93 12.06 -0.04
N GLY A 214 -12.81 11.07 -0.14
CA GLY A 214 -13.39 10.37 1.01
C GLY A 214 -12.69 9.04 1.28
N ALA A 215 -12.88 8.48 2.46
CA ALA A 215 -12.51 7.10 2.76
C ALA A 215 -13.79 6.30 3.01
N TYR A 216 -14.08 5.32 2.15
CA TYR A 216 -15.37 4.65 2.04
C TYR A 216 -15.30 3.15 2.31
N PHE A 217 -14.35 2.46 1.67
CA PHE A 217 -14.21 1.02 1.79
C PHE A 217 -13.70 0.63 3.17
N ALA A 218 -14.47 -0.20 3.85
CA ALA A 218 -14.14 -0.72 5.17
C ALA A 218 -14.58 -2.18 5.27
N VAL A 219 -13.77 -3.01 5.94
CA VAL A 219 -14.01 -4.44 6.13
C VAL A 219 -13.64 -4.81 7.56
N SER A 220 -14.54 -5.51 8.25
CA SER A 220 -14.28 -6.01 9.61
C SER A 220 -13.92 -7.50 9.62
N ASP A 221 -14.61 -8.29 8.80
CA ASP A 221 -14.40 -9.73 8.62
C ASP A 221 -14.25 -10.02 7.12
N ALA A 222 -13.01 -10.01 6.65
CA ALA A 222 -12.73 -10.13 5.23
C ALA A 222 -13.21 -11.47 4.64
N ALA A 223 -13.03 -12.56 5.36
CA ALA A 223 -13.43 -13.90 4.90
C ALA A 223 -14.94 -13.97 4.68
N ARG A 224 -15.74 -13.43 5.59
CA ARG A 224 -17.20 -13.41 5.49
C ARG A 224 -17.69 -12.36 4.49
N GLU A 225 -17.22 -11.12 4.60
CA GLU A 225 -17.77 -9.99 3.83
C GLU A 225 -17.35 -10.05 2.36
N ILE A 226 -16.07 -10.34 2.08
CA ILE A 226 -15.55 -10.42 0.71
C ILE A 226 -15.80 -11.80 0.11
N GLY A 227 -15.67 -12.87 0.89
CA GLY A 227 -15.98 -14.22 0.43
C GLY A 227 -17.43 -14.41 -0.04
N ALA A 228 -18.36 -13.60 0.49
CA ALA A 228 -19.74 -13.57 0.01
C ALA A 228 -19.94 -12.87 -1.35
N TRP A 229 -18.92 -12.24 -1.93
CA TRP A 229 -19.04 -11.56 -3.22
C TRP A 229 -19.06 -12.51 -4.41
N ASP A 230 -18.31 -13.62 -4.30
CA ASP A 230 -18.21 -14.66 -5.33
C ASP A 230 -17.72 -15.96 -4.70
N SER A 231 -18.36 -17.07 -5.00
CA SER A 231 -18.03 -18.40 -4.43
C SER A 231 -16.66 -18.94 -4.84
N ARG A 232 -16.03 -18.38 -5.86
CA ARG A 232 -14.68 -18.73 -6.33
C ARG A 232 -13.59 -18.15 -5.45
N LEU A 233 -13.88 -17.08 -4.69
CA LEU A 233 -12.88 -16.35 -3.92
C LEU A 233 -12.50 -17.12 -2.65
N GLN A 234 -11.20 -17.39 -2.51
CA GLN A 234 -10.63 -17.87 -1.26
C GLN A 234 -10.02 -16.68 -0.52
N VAL A 235 -10.66 -16.28 0.58
CA VAL A 235 -10.30 -15.05 1.30
C VAL A 235 -9.71 -15.40 2.66
N THR A 236 -8.51 -14.89 2.95
CA THR A 236 -7.86 -14.95 4.26
C THR A 236 -7.40 -13.56 4.69
N SER A 237 -7.17 -13.36 5.98
CA SER A 237 -6.59 -12.12 6.47
C SER A 237 -5.73 -12.31 7.72
N ARG A 238 -4.78 -11.39 7.92
CA ARG A 238 -3.93 -11.28 9.13
C ARG A 238 -3.86 -9.82 9.57
N GLY A 239 -3.71 -9.58 10.87
CA GLY A 239 -3.41 -8.25 11.37
C GLY A 239 -2.09 -7.72 10.79
N TYR A 240 -2.04 -6.47 10.34
CA TYR A 240 -0.83 -5.99 9.68
C TYR A 240 0.21 -5.36 10.61
N MET A 241 -0.07 -5.26 11.90
CA MET A 241 0.94 -4.83 12.87
C MET A 241 1.61 -6.01 13.57
N LEU A 242 0.83 -7.03 13.95
CA LEU A 242 1.29 -8.17 14.74
C LEU A 242 1.06 -9.54 14.08
N GLY A 243 0.39 -9.57 12.93
CA GLY A 243 0.14 -10.82 12.20
C GLY A 243 1.38 -11.38 11.49
N TYR A 244 2.36 -10.53 11.19
CA TYR A 244 3.61 -10.85 10.49
C TYR A 244 4.84 -10.60 11.35
N ASN A 245 4.76 -9.67 12.31
CA ASN A 245 5.85 -9.27 13.19
C ASN A 245 5.37 -9.27 14.64
N ASP A 246 6.25 -9.45 15.60
CA ASP A 246 5.92 -9.34 17.01
C ASP A 246 6.31 -7.98 17.63
N LEU A 247 6.97 -7.12 16.84
CA LEU A 247 7.45 -5.80 17.21
C LEU A 247 8.35 -5.81 18.49
N ARG A 248 9.07 -6.92 18.74
CA ARG A 248 9.95 -7.07 19.90
C ARG A 248 11.34 -6.46 19.72
N ASP A 249 11.45 -5.45 18.90
CA ASP A 249 12.66 -4.66 18.79
C ASP A 249 12.78 -3.69 19.98
N SER A 250 14.01 -3.45 20.46
CA SER A 250 14.29 -2.55 21.60
C SER A 250 13.89 -1.10 21.34
N SER A 251 13.84 -0.69 20.09
CA SER A 251 13.39 0.65 19.68
C SER A 251 11.88 0.85 19.78
N VAL A 252 11.09 -0.25 19.86
CA VAL A 252 9.62 -0.19 19.95
C VAL A 252 9.16 -0.30 21.39
N SER A 253 8.54 0.78 21.89
CA SER A 253 8.02 0.80 23.26
C SER A 253 6.88 -0.19 23.50
N GLY A 254 6.70 -0.62 24.76
CA GLY A 254 5.56 -1.46 25.15
C GLY A 254 4.21 -0.81 24.83
N PHE A 255 4.14 0.52 24.90
CA PHE A 255 2.96 1.28 24.54
C PHE A 255 2.62 1.14 23.03
N PHE A 256 3.62 1.17 22.14
CA PHE A 256 3.38 0.96 20.71
C PHE A 256 2.93 -0.46 20.37
N ARG A 257 3.45 -1.46 21.09
CA ARG A 257 2.95 -2.84 20.97
C ARG A 257 1.50 -2.97 21.44
N PHE A 258 1.11 -2.24 22.49
CA PHE A 258 -0.29 -2.16 22.91
C PHE A 258 -1.16 -1.49 21.84
N LEU A 259 -0.75 -0.35 21.29
CA LEU A 259 -1.47 0.32 20.20
C LEU A 259 -1.60 -0.56 18.96
N ALA A 260 -0.55 -1.31 18.60
CA ALA A 260 -0.58 -2.27 17.50
C ALA A 260 -1.64 -3.36 17.73
N ARG A 261 -1.74 -3.88 18.96
CA ARG A 261 -2.79 -4.84 19.33
C ARG A 261 -4.19 -4.26 19.23
N VAL A 262 -4.37 -3.00 19.64
CA VAL A 262 -5.65 -2.29 19.47
C VAL A 262 -5.97 -2.07 17.98
N GLY A 263 -4.98 -1.76 17.15
CA GLY A 263 -5.12 -1.66 15.70
C GLY A 263 -5.61 -2.97 15.08
N ASP A 264 -4.89 -4.05 15.30
CA ASP A 264 -5.21 -5.36 14.70
C ASP A 264 -6.55 -5.92 15.20
N ASN A 265 -6.79 -5.90 16.52
CA ASN A 265 -7.98 -6.53 17.10
C ASN A 265 -9.19 -5.61 17.19
N GLY A 266 -9.01 -4.34 17.59
CA GLY A 266 -10.09 -3.39 17.81
C GLY A 266 -10.51 -2.65 16.55
N MET A 267 -9.53 -2.24 15.73
CA MET A 267 -9.77 -1.53 14.47
C MET A 267 -9.79 -2.46 13.25
N ARG A 268 -9.51 -3.75 13.45
CA ARG A 268 -9.44 -4.75 12.36
C ARG A 268 -8.52 -4.30 11.23
N MET A 269 -7.38 -3.73 11.60
CA MET A 269 -6.34 -3.39 10.65
C MET A 269 -5.67 -4.67 10.18
N GLN A 270 -5.85 -5.02 8.91
CA GLN A 270 -5.52 -6.35 8.40
C GLN A 270 -4.98 -6.28 6.96
N ILE A 271 -4.11 -7.21 6.64
CA ILE A 271 -3.77 -7.56 5.26
C ILE A 271 -4.75 -8.65 4.82
N VAL A 272 -5.49 -8.36 3.76
CA VAL A 272 -6.43 -9.27 3.12
C VAL A 272 -5.77 -9.91 1.92
N LYS A 273 -5.88 -11.23 1.80
CA LYS A 273 -5.40 -12.02 0.67
C LYS A 273 -6.58 -12.74 0.03
N ILE A 274 -6.79 -12.49 -1.26
CA ILE A 274 -7.80 -13.13 -2.08
C ILE A 274 -7.08 -13.98 -3.13
N ARG A 275 -7.42 -15.25 -3.23
CA ARG A 275 -7.04 -16.10 -4.36
C ARG A 275 -8.26 -16.26 -5.26
N PHE A 276 -8.05 -16.05 -6.55
CA PHE A 276 -9.07 -16.16 -7.59
C PHE A 276 -9.22 -17.57 -8.13
#